data_ae9445b43b9f62d241ac88d02dbdab55
#
_entry.id   ae9445b43b9f62d241ac88d02dbdab55
#
_cell.length_a   1.000
_cell.length_b   1.000
_cell.length_c   1.000
_cell.angle_alpha   90.00
_cell.angle_beta   90.00
_cell.angle_gamma   90.00
#
_symmetry.space_group_name_H-M   'P 1'
#
loop_
_entity.id
_entity.type
_entity.pdbx_description
1 polymer ?
#
loop_
_entity_poly.entity_id
_entity_poly.type
_entity_poly.pdbx_seq_one_letter_code
_entity_poly.pdbx_strand_id
1 'polypeptide(L)'
;MRKTIRRLAAWACCLCMAAGAVTAAWAQETDYAQMERELVEAQRQQLTEGEPLLTRRDVLPAGQSSVADWYAIAMARCGIGEDYETYLAALKTYVESAYAESGGLSASKATEWHRVALAVTALGGDAAAFGTKPDGTTVDLIADGCYDCVVEGGPGAQGLNGWIFALLALDAGGYQAPEGARYTRETIIEAIVSAQGEDGGFSLTGDALDADITAMALQALAPYADGQAEVIDRALAALSAAQCADGGFASWGAENAESTAQVVMALCALGIDPAADERFCKEGGSAVTALLGFRVEDGSFAHVGGTSDAMASEQGLQALEALRRFYAGEKRFFDMTDAGAPVQWTADSAAAEETAGVPAAVYMAAGAAVVVAAGIVIVRKGRGSHE
;
A
#
# COMPACT_ATOMS: atom_id res chain seq x y z
N MET A 1 38.15 -42.82 -24.87
CA MET A 1 38.38 -41.91 -23.71
C MET A 1 37.97 -40.46 -23.95
N ARG A 2 38.42 -39.74 -24.97
CA ARG A 2 38.07 -38.31 -25.17
C ARG A 2 36.58 -38.03 -25.39
N LYS A 3 35.78 -38.92 -26.03
CA LYS A 3 34.32 -38.73 -26.19
C LYS A 3 33.51 -38.97 -24.93
N THR A 4 33.95 -39.83 -24.02
CA THR A 4 33.31 -40.15 -22.74
C THR A 4 33.53 -39.01 -21.74
N ILE A 5 34.73 -38.41 -21.70
CA ILE A 5 35.03 -37.27 -20.85
C ILE A 5 34.19 -36.03 -21.27
N ARG A 6 34.00 -35.77 -22.56
CA ARG A 6 33.14 -34.67 -23.05
C ARG A 6 31.66 -34.85 -22.68
N ARG A 7 31.14 -36.08 -22.67
CA ARG A 7 29.76 -36.37 -22.25
C ARG A 7 29.61 -36.20 -20.73
N LEU A 8 30.55 -36.64 -19.94
CA LEU A 8 30.53 -36.44 -18.48
C LEU A 8 30.65 -34.97 -18.09
N ALA A 9 31.43 -34.16 -18.80
CA ALA A 9 31.53 -32.72 -18.57
C ALA A 9 30.21 -32.00 -18.95
N ALA A 10 29.56 -32.40 -20.05
CA ALA A 10 28.24 -31.83 -20.44
C ALA A 10 27.16 -32.19 -19.43
N TRP A 11 27.14 -33.40 -18.88
CA TRP A 11 26.19 -33.80 -17.82
C TRP A 11 26.47 -33.07 -16.49
N ALA A 12 27.72 -32.84 -16.14
CA ALA A 12 28.10 -32.07 -14.96
C ALA A 12 27.69 -30.59 -15.08
N CYS A 13 27.85 -29.97 -16.25
CA CYS A 13 27.34 -28.61 -16.53
C CYS A 13 25.82 -28.52 -16.50
N CYS A 14 25.09 -29.51 -17.07
CA CYS A 14 23.64 -29.54 -16.99
C CYS A 14 23.14 -29.74 -15.55
N LEU A 15 23.81 -30.56 -14.73
CA LEU A 15 23.49 -30.74 -13.32
C LEU A 15 23.79 -29.47 -12.50
N CYS A 16 24.88 -28.76 -12.80
CA CYS A 16 25.19 -27.47 -12.16
C CYS A 16 24.21 -26.36 -12.54
N MET A 17 23.74 -26.33 -13.82
CA MET A 17 22.69 -25.39 -14.25
C MET A 17 21.32 -25.75 -13.69
N ALA A 18 20.99 -27.02 -13.57
CA ALA A 18 19.75 -27.46 -12.92
C ALA A 18 19.80 -27.22 -11.40
N ALA A 19 20.94 -27.44 -10.74
CA ALA A 19 21.12 -27.09 -9.32
C ALA A 19 21.12 -25.59 -9.10
N GLY A 20 21.68 -24.78 -10.01
CA GLY A 20 21.64 -23.32 -9.99
C GLY A 20 20.21 -22.78 -10.19
N ALA A 21 19.42 -23.40 -11.09
CA ALA A 21 18.01 -23.05 -11.27
C ALA A 21 17.13 -23.45 -10.08
N VAL A 22 17.44 -24.56 -9.40
CA VAL A 22 16.74 -24.98 -8.19
C VAL A 22 17.15 -24.12 -6.98
N THR A 23 18.40 -23.67 -6.87
CA THR A 23 18.81 -22.74 -5.82
C THR A 23 18.31 -21.31 -6.04
N ALA A 24 18.04 -20.89 -7.28
CA ALA A 24 17.37 -19.62 -7.56
C ALA A 24 15.86 -19.69 -7.25
N ALA A 25 15.23 -20.86 -7.28
CA ALA A 25 13.83 -21.06 -6.88
C ALA A 25 13.65 -21.11 -5.34
N TRP A 26 14.73 -21.11 -4.57
CA TRP A 26 14.76 -20.96 -3.11
C TRP A 26 15.28 -19.58 -2.70
N ALA A 27 15.31 -18.58 -3.60
CA ALA A 27 15.27 -17.19 -3.20
C ALA A 27 13.97 -17.06 -2.39
N GLN A 28 14.12 -16.83 -1.11
CA GLN A 28 13.03 -16.76 -0.13
C GLN A 28 12.00 -15.81 -0.68
N GLU A 29 10.87 -16.35 -1.14
CA GLU A 29 9.72 -15.57 -1.56
C GLU A 29 9.37 -14.68 -0.38
N THR A 30 9.44 -13.38 -0.55
CA THR A 30 9.22 -12.44 0.54
C THR A 30 7.78 -12.61 1.02
N ASP A 31 7.60 -13.08 2.25
CA ASP A 31 6.27 -13.32 2.82
C ASP A 31 5.68 -11.98 3.31
N TYR A 32 5.10 -11.24 2.37
CA TYR A 32 4.43 -9.97 2.68
C TYR A 32 3.27 -10.16 3.64
N ALA A 33 2.51 -11.25 3.53
CA ALA A 33 1.41 -11.55 4.44
C ALA A 33 1.89 -11.78 5.89
N GLN A 34 3.07 -12.35 6.09
CA GLN A 34 3.67 -12.41 7.42
C GLN A 34 4.08 -11.01 7.92
N MET A 35 4.67 -10.19 7.07
CA MET A 35 5.07 -8.82 7.43
C MET A 35 3.86 -7.96 7.82
N GLU A 36 2.73 -8.11 7.13
CA GLU A 36 1.46 -7.45 7.45
C GLU A 36 0.95 -7.83 8.85
N ARG A 37 0.96 -9.14 9.17
CA ARG A 37 0.55 -9.63 10.50
C ARG A 37 1.47 -9.11 11.61
N GLU A 38 2.78 -9.17 11.41
CA GLU A 38 3.78 -8.65 12.37
C GLU A 38 3.57 -7.16 12.64
N LEU A 39 3.34 -6.38 11.57
CA LEU A 39 3.08 -4.94 11.68
C LEU A 39 1.80 -4.67 12.48
N VAL A 40 0.69 -5.32 12.14
CA VAL A 40 -0.59 -5.10 12.83
C VAL A 40 -0.50 -5.52 14.30
N GLU A 41 0.17 -6.64 14.59
CA GLU A 41 0.37 -7.07 15.97
C GLU A 41 1.23 -6.06 16.76
N ALA A 42 2.31 -5.52 16.17
CA ALA A 42 3.09 -4.45 16.79
C ALA A 42 2.24 -3.21 17.09
N GLN A 43 1.37 -2.81 16.17
CA GLN A 43 0.46 -1.67 16.38
C GLN A 43 -0.59 -1.97 17.46
N ARG A 44 -1.12 -3.18 17.52
CA ARG A 44 -2.02 -3.61 18.61
C ARG A 44 -1.31 -3.52 19.96
N GLN A 45 -0.09 -4.01 20.07
CA GLN A 45 0.69 -3.91 21.32
C GLN A 45 0.95 -2.47 21.73
N GLN A 46 1.27 -1.59 20.78
CA GLN A 46 1.59 -0.20 21.07
C GLN A 46 0.36 0.66 21.39
N LEU A 47 -0.73 0.49 20.66
CA LEU A 47 -1.89 1.38 20.70
C LEU A 47 -3.04 0.84 21.56
N THR A 48 -3.18 -0.48 21.68
CA THR A 48 -4.35 -1.11 22.31
C THR A 48 -4.02 -2.20 23.32
N GLU A 49 -2.74 -2.36 23.72
CA GLU A 49 -2.30 -3.38 24.68
C GLU A 49 -2.63 -4.82 24.23
N GLY A 50 -2.58 -5.07 22.89
CA GLY A 50 -2.87 -6.37 22.28
C GLY A 50 -4.34 -6.60 21.93
N GLU A 51 -5.22 -5.66 22.24
CA GLU A 51 -6.63 -5.72 21.85
C GLU A 51 -6.82 -5.28 20.38
N PRO A 52 -7.94 -5.61 19.74
CA PRO A 52 -8.24 -5.16 18.38
C PRO A 52 -8.11 -3.64 18.22
N LEU A 53 -7.41 -3.19 17.17
CA LEU A 53 -7.12 -1.77 16.95
C LEU A 53 -8.38 -0.91 16.83
N LEU A 54 -9.37 -1.42 16.11
CA LEU A 54 -10.58 -0.68 15.76
C LEU A 54 -11.61 -0.58 16.90
N THR A 55 -11.39 -1.25 18.03
CA THR A 55 -12.25 -1.15 19.23
C THR A 55 -11.94 0.07 20.08
N ARG A 56 -10.72 0.60 19.99
CA ARG A 56 -10.23 1.74 20.81
C ARG A 56 -10.61 3.07 20.19
N ARG A 57 -11.90 3.43 20.32
CA ARG A 57 -12.48 4.69 19.80
C ARG A 57 -11.90 5.96 20.44
N ASP A 58 -11.29 5.84 21.59
CA ASP A 58 -10.57 6.91 22.26
C ASP A 58 -9.19 7.21 21.61
N VAL A 59 -8.61 6.24 20.92
CA VAL A 59 -7.34 6.35 20.20
C VAL A 59 -7.57 6.47 18.69
N LEU A 60 -8.48 5.66 18.14
CA LEU A 60 -8.77 5.54 16.71
C LEU A 60 -10.28 5.73 16.42
N PRO A 61 -10.83 6.95 16.59
CA PRO A 61 -12.26 7.19 16.38
C PRO A 61 -12.62 7.12 14.89
N ALA A 62 -13.58 6.24 14.55
CA ALA A 62 -14.08 6.03 13.19
C ALA A 62 -14.58 7.33 12.54
N GLY A 63 -14.13 7.61 11.33
CA GLY A 63 -14.47 8.78 10.54
C GLY A 63 -13.82 10.09 10.99
N GLN A 64 -13.35 10.17 12.24
CA GLN A 64 -12.72 11.38 12.80
C GLN A 64 -11.19 11.32 12.70
N SER A 65 -10.60 10.12 12.78
CA SER A 65 -9.16 9.90 12.60
C SER A 65 -8.88 9.36 11.20
N SER A 66 -8.05 10.06 10.43
CA SER A 66 -7.61 9.55 9.14
C SER A 66 -6.82 8.25 9.29
N VAL A 67 -5.95 8.17 10.27
CA VAL A 67 -5.14 6.97 10.57
C VAL A 67 -6.05 5.76 10.87
N ALA A 68 -7.14 5.96 11.64
CA ALA A 68 -8.09 4.89 11.95
C ALA A 68 -8.76 4.33 10.71
N ASP A 69 -9.28 5.22 9.84
CA ASP A 69 -9.97 4.80 8.62
C ASP A 69 -9.01 4.11 7.65
N TRP A 70 -7.77 4.59 7.54
CA TRP A 70 -6.76 3.96 6.69
C TRP A 70 -6.30 2.59 7.21
N TYR A 71 -6.15 2.42 8.55
CA TYR A 71 -5.93 1.09 9.13
C TYR A 71 -7.11 0.15 8.86
N ALA A 72 -8.35 0.62 9.00
CA ALA A 72 -9.53 -0.20 8.71
C ALA A 72 -9.54 -0.67 7.25
N ILE A 73 -9.24 0.23 6.30
CA ILE A 73 -9.11 -0.10 4.87
C ILE A 73 -7.99 -1.12 4.66
N ALA A 74 -6.77 -0.85 5.15
CA ALA A 74 -5.61 -1.68 4.90
C ALA A 74 -5.79 -3.08 5.49
N MET A 75 -6.17 -3.20 6.76
CA MET A 75 -6.36 -4.48 7.43
C MET A 75 -7.48 -5.32 6.80
N ALA A 76 -8.59 -4.69 6.37
CA ALA A 76 -9.65 -5.40 5.65
C ALA A 76 -9.14 -5.93 4.31
N ARG A 77 -8.35 -5.16 3.57
CA ARG A 77 -7.73 -5.58 2.30
C ARG A 77 -6.72 -6.71 2.50
N CYS A 78 -5.93 -6.70 3.58
CA CYS A 78 -5.01 -7.78 3.96
C CYS A 78 -5.74 -9.06 4.43
N GLY A 79 -7.05 -9.01 4.71
CA GLY A 79 -7.79 -10.12 5.29
C GLY A 79 -7.43 -10.39 6.76
N ILE A 80 -6.88 -9.40 7.46
CA ILE A 80 -6.55 -9.48 8.89
C ILE A 80 -7.83 -9.33 9.71
N GLY A 81 -8.02 -10.23 10.70
CA GLY A 81 -9.19 -10.21 11.57
C GLY A 81 -9.24 -8.98 12.48
N GLU A 82 -10.40 -8.27 12.50
CA GLU A 82 -10.63 -7.08 13.34
C GLU A 82 -12.12 -6.93 13.64
N ASP A 83 -12.49 -6.09 14.61
CA ASP A 83 -13.91 -5.82 14.92
C ASP A 83 -14.51 -4.79 13.93
N TYR A 84 -14.59 -5.21 12.68
CA TYR A 84 -15.10 -4.36 11.59
C TYR A 84 -16.58 -4.06 11.73
N GLU A 85 -17.38 -4.96 12.31
CA GLU A 85 -18.82 -4.73 12.51
C GLU A 85 -19.04 -3.54 13.46
N THR A 86 -18.34 -3.53 14.59
CA THR A 86 -18.40 -2.43 15.55
C THR A 86 -17.85 -1.13 14.96
N TYR A 87 -16.75 -1.22 14.18
CA TYR A 87 -16.17 -0.04 13.51
C TYR A 87 -17.12 0.55 12.48
N LEU A 88 -17.71 -0.27 11.61
CA LEU A 88 -18.64 0.17 10.58
C LEU A 88 -19.92 0.80 11.18
N ALA A 89 -20.41 0.23 12.28
CA ALA A 89 -21.55 0.80 13.03
C ALA A 89 -21.19 2.17 13.63
N ALA A 90 -19.98 2.34 14.16
CA ALA A 90 -19.49 3.62 14.66
C ALA A 90 -19.32 4.65 13.54
N LEU A 91 -18.77 4.23 12.40
CA LEU A 91 -18.60 5.07 11.20
C LEU A 91 -19.96 5.55 10.68
N LYS A 92 -20.97 4.66 10.66
CA LYS A 92 -22.34 5.01 10.29
C LYS A 92 -22.92 6.04 11.25
N THR A 93 -22.76 5.85 12.56
CA THR A 93 -23.20 6.81 13.57
C THR A 93 -22.53 8.17 13.37
N TYR A 94 -21.24 8.19 13.09
CA TYR A 94 -20.50 9.43 12.79
C TYR A 94 -21.08 10.14 11.57
N VAL A 95 -21.32 9.42 10.46
CA VAL A 95 -21.90 9.97 9.23
C VAL A 95 -23.28 10.55 9.48
N GLU A 96 -24.18 9.80 10.12
CA GLU A 96 -25.56 10.27 10.42
C GLU A 96 -25.57 11.50 11.33
N SER A 97 -24.67 11.53 12.34
CA SER A 97 -24.51 12.69 13.22
C SER A 97 -24.01 13.93 12.46
N ALA A 98 -23.02 13.76 11.57
CA ALA A 98 -22.49 14.85 10.76
C ALA A 98 -23.58 15.46 9.83
N TYR A 99 -24.44 14.61 9.25
CA TYR A 99 -25.59 15.11 8.48
C TYR A 99 -26.63 15.83 9.34
N ALA A 100 -26.86 15.37 10.55
CA ALA A 100 -27.81 16.01 11.47
C ALA A 100 -27.32 17.37 12.01
N GLU A 101 -26.02 17.48 12.25
CA GLU A 101 -25.40 18.66 12.87
C GLU A 101 -24.99 19.73 11.84
N SER A 102 -24.43 19.31 10.71
CA SER A 102 -23.81 20.21 9.72
C SER A 102 -24.21 19.97 8.27
N GLY A 103 -25.12 19.05 8.03
CA GLY A 103 -25.60 18.73 6.69
C GLY A 103 -24.65 17.85 5.87
N GLY A 104 -23.58 17.33 6.48
CA GLY A 104 -22.60 16.44 5.85
C GLY A 104 -21.28 16.38 6.58
N LEU A 105 -20.32 15.63 6.04
CA LEU A 105 -19.04 15.36 6.71
C LEU A 105 -18.14 16.61 6.80
N SER A 106 -17.86 17.25 5.68
CA SER A 106 -17.04 18.47 5.63
C SER A 106 -17.51 19.39 4.54
N ALA A 107 -17.65 20.69 4.85
CA ALA A 107 -18.02 21.71 3.89
C ALA A 107 -16.84 22.18 3.02
N SER A 108 -15.58 21.86 3.42
CA SER A 108 -14.38 22.38 2.77
C SER A 108 -13.37 21.30 2.35
N LYS A 109 -13.56 20.05 2.79
CA LYS A 109 -12.60 18.95 2.57
C LYS A 109 -13.26 17.76 1.92
N ALA A 110 -13.22 17.70 0.58
CA ALA A 110 -13.76 16.58 -0.19
C ALA A 110 -13.06 15.25 0.15
N THR A 111 -11.77 15.28 0.48
CA THR A 111 -10.99 14.09 0.83
C THR A 111 -11.50 13.36 2.08
N GLU A 112 -12.21 14.03 2.99
CA GLU A 112 -12.86 13.37 4.13
C GLU A 112 -14.03 12.48 3.68
N TRP A 113 -14.81 12.95 2.69
CA TRP A 113 -15.87 12.17 2.08
C TRP A 113 -15.32 10.94 1.36
N HIS A 114 -14.25 11.13 0.58
CA HIS A 114 -13.62 10.05 -0.18
C HIS A 114 -13.03 8.98 0.74
N ARG A 115 -12.34 9.37 1.82
CA ARG A 115 -11.77 8.44 2.80
C ARG A 115 -12.86 7.60 3.46
N VAL A 116 -13.95 8.24 3.92
CA VAL A 116 -15.06 7.52 4.54
C VAL A 116 -15.76 6.60 3.54
N ALA A 117 -15.96 7.02 2.29
CA ALA A 117 -16.51 6.18 1.24
C ALA A 117 -15.61 4.96 0.95
N LEU A 118 -14.29 5.16 0.88
CA LEU A 118 -13.31 4.07 0.71
C LEU A 118 -13.34 3.10 1.90
N ALA A 119 -13.43 3.60 3.14
CA ALA A 119 -13.53 2.76 4.32
C ALA A 119 -14.80 1.91 4.31
N VAL A 120 -15.95 2.52 4.01
CA VAL A 120 -17.23 1.79 3.87
C VAL A 120 -17.12 0.70 2.82
N THR A 121 -16.55 1.01 1.65
CA THR A 121 -16.41 0.06 0.53
C THR A 121 -15.46 -1.09 0.90
N ALA A 122 -14.31 -0.79 1.51
CA ALA A 122 -13.33 -1.79 1.94
C ALA A 122 -13.89 -2.76 2.98
N LEU A 123 -14.80 -2.27 3.83
CA LEU A 123 -15.47 -3.07 4.86
C LEU A 123 -16.74 -3.78 4.35
N GLY A 124 -16.94 -3.83 3.02
CA GLY A 124 -18.06 -4.54 2.40
C GLY A 124 -19.40 -3.83 2.51
N GLY A 125 -19.41 -2.54 2.91
CA GLY A 125 -20.59 -1.67 2.89
C GLY A 125 -20.84 -1.05 1.52
N ASP A 126 -22.02 -0.45 1.35
CA ASP A 126 -22.35 0.33 0.16
C ASP A 126 -22.24 1.83 0.46
N ALA A 127 -21.21 2.48 -0.08
CA ALA A 127 -20.98 3.90 0.12
C ALA A 127 -22.04 4.79 -0.60
N ALA A 128 -22.77 4.26 -1.57
CA ALA A 128 -23.90 4.95 -2.19
C ALA A 128 -25.20 4.84 -1.35
N ALA A 129 -25.20 4.00 -0.29
CA ALA A 129 -26.36 3.81 0.57
C ALA A 129 -25.94 3.59 2.04
N PHE A 130 -25.25 4.57 2.64
CA PHE A 130 -24.62 4.43 3.95
C PHE A 130 -25.21 5.37 5.02
N GLY A 131 -26.28 4.95 5.65
CA GLY A 131 -26.97 5.69 6.70
C GLY A 131 -28.20 6.46 6.22
N THR A 132 -28.79 7.26 7.13
CA THR A 132 -30.02 7.98 6.90
C THR A 132 -29.87 9.46 7.27
N LYS A 133 -30.27 10.35 6.37
CA LYS A 133 -30.31 11.80 6.62
C LYS A 133 -31.49 12.14 7.54
N PRO A 134 -31.52 13.33 8.20
CA PRO A 134 -32.60 13.73 9.10
C PRO A 134 -33.99 13.77 8.45
N ASP A 135 -34.04 13.95 7.14
CA ASP A 135 -35.29 13.95 6.36
C ASP A 135 -35.82 12.55 5.99
N GLY A 136 -35.07 11.49 6.42
CA GLY A 136 -35.42 10.11 6.14
C GLY A 136 -34.87 9.58 4.81
N THR A 137 -34.14 10.37 4.02
CA THR A 137 -33.47 9.91 2.80
C THR A 137 -32.17 9.20 3.10
N THR A 138 -31.73 8.37 2.18
CA THR A 138 -30.45 7.64 2.30
C THR A 138 -29.26 8.57 2.10
N VAL A 139 -28.21 8.39 2.88
CA VAL A 139 -26.91 9.03 2.65
C VAL A 139 -26.22 8.35 1.47
N ASP A 140 -25.82 9.12 0.48
CA ASP A 140 -24.99 8.70 -0.64
C ASP A 140 -23.66 9.44 -0.56
N LEU A 141 -22.64 8.78 0.02
CA LEU A 141 -21.29 9.35 0.17
C LEU A 141 -20.60 9.55 -1.17
N ILE A 142 -20.95 8.72 -2.16
CA ILE A 142 -20.37 8.80 -3.50
C ILE A 142 -20.94 9.98 -4.27
N ALA A 143 -22.27 10.21 -4.19
CA ALA A 143 -22.87 11.40 -4.77
C ALA A 143 -22.31 12.67 -4.12
N ASP A 144 -22.46 12.75 -2.81
CA ASP A 144 -22.17 13.97 -2.03
C ASP A 144 -20.66 14.27 -1.95
N GLY A 145 -19.78 13.25 -2.10
CA GLY A 145 -18.32 13.43 -2.12
C GLY A 145 -17.70 13.53 -3.51
N CYS A 146 -18.29 12.86 -4.54
CA CYS A 146 -17.65 12.74 -5.85
C CYS A 146 -18.47 13.41 -6.96
N TYR A 147 -19.48 12.70 -7.53
CA TYR A 147 -20.07 13.13 -8.79
C TYR A 147 -21.02 14.34 -8.68
N ASP A 148 -21.66 14.58 -7.54
CA ASP A 148 -22.45 15.78 -7.21
C ASP A 148 -21.89 16.52 -5.99
N CYS A 149 -20.56 16.46 -5.82
CA CYS A 149 -19.81 16.92 -4.66
C CYS A 149 -20.39 18.20 -4.04
N VAL A 150 -20.79 18.08 -2.75
CA VAL A 150 -21.43 19.17 -2.00
C VAL A 150 -20.44 20.18 -1.44
N VAL A 151 -19.14 19.87 -1.48
CA VAL A 151 -18.07 20.78 -1.04
C VAL A 151 -18.03 22.00 -1.95
N GLU A 152 -17.97 23.19 -1.38
CA GLU A 152 -17.83 24.42 -2.17
C GLU A 152 -16.53 24.39 -2.99
N GLY A 153 -16.64 24.60 -4.29
CA GLY A 153 -15.53 24.45 -5.23
C GLY A 153 -15.33 23.03 -5.78
N GLY A 154 -16.15 22.07 -5.35
CA GLY A 154 -16.15 20.68 -5.83
C GLY A 154 -15.00 19.82 -5.25
N PRO A 155 -14.75 18.63 -5.84
CA PRO A 155 -13.70 17.73 -5.35
C PRO A 155 -12.31 18.39 -5.27
N GLY A 156 -11.97 19.26 -6.21
CA GLY A 156 -10.71 19.97 -6.28
C GLY A 156 -10.57 21.18 -5.37
N ALA A 157 -11.51 21.48 -4.47
CA ALA A 157 -11.46 22.63 -3.56
C ALA A 157 -10.19 22.68 -2.70
N GLN A 158 -9.60 21.53 -2.39
CA GLN A 158 -8.34 21.36 -1.65
C GLN A 158 -7.11 21.12 -2.54
N GLY A 159 -7.22 21.34 -3.85
CA GLY A 159 -6.20 20.99 -4.81
C GLY A 159 -6.32 19.59 -5.38
N LEU A 160 -5.23 19.08 -5.92
CA LEU A 160 -5.22 17.86 -6.73
C LEU A 160 -5.63 16.60 -5.96
N ASN A 161 -5.32 16.51 -4.66
CA ASN A 161 -5.73 15.38 -3.82
C ASN A 161 -7.24 15.10 -3.88
N GLY A 162 -8.05 16.15 -3.91
CA GLY A 162 -9.50 15.98 -3.98
C GLY A 162 -9.93 15.28 -5.27
N TRP A 163 -9.36 15.63 -6.43
CA TRP A 163 -9.63 14.96 -7.70
C TRP A 163 -9.15 13.52 -7.71
N ILE A 164 -7.93 13.27 -7.21
CA ILE A 164 -7.33 11.93 -7.12
C ILE A 164 -8.22 10.99 -6.30
N PHE A 165 -8.57 11.41 -5.07
CA PHE A 165 -9.35 10.55 -4.19
C PHE A 165 -10.82 10.44 -4.60
N ALA A 166 -11.39 11.42 -5.33
CA ALA A 166 -12.70 11.28 -5.95
C ALA A 166 -12.71 10.15 -6.99
N LEU A 167 -11.68 10.08 -7.85
CA LEU A 167 -11.56 9.02 -8.85
C LEU A 167 -11.36 7.66 -8.19
N LEU A 168 -10.48 7.57 -7.19
CA LEU A 168 -10.25 6.34 -6.43
C LEU A 168 -11.54 5.86 -5.74
N ALA A 169 -12.32 6.77 -5.13
CA ALA A 169 -13.57 6.40 -4.46
C ALA A 169 -14.66 5.92 -5.44
N LEU A 170 -14.78 6.58 -6.61
CA LEU A 170 -15.69 6.13 -7.67
C LEU A 170 -15.33 4.74 -8.20
N ASP A 171 -14.03 4.45 -8.36
CA ASP A 171 -13.56 3.21 -8.94
C ASP A 171 -13.53 2.06 -7.94
N ALA A 172 -13.34 2.36 -6.66
CA ALA A 172 -13.17 1.34 -5.61
C ALA A 172 -14.30 0.30 -5.61
N GLY A 173 -15.55 0.74 -5.61
CA GLY A 173 -16.74 -0.13 -5.68
C GLY A 173 -17.35 -0.22 -7.08
N GLY A 174 -16.72 0.37 -8.11
CA GLY A 174 -17.29 0.43 -9.46
C GLY A 174 -18.54 1.32 -9.55
N TYR A 175 -18.65 2.33 -8.69
CA TYR A 175 -19.81 3.23 -8.62
C TYR A 175 -19.98 4.03 -9.92
N GLN A 176 -21.23 4.18 -10.37
CA GLN A 176 -21.53 4.88 -11.63
C GLN A 176 -22.14 6.26 -11.33
N ALA A 177 -21.56 7.30 -11.92
CA ALA A 177 -22.20 8.61 -11.93
C ALA A 177 -23.43 8.56 -12.83
N PRO A 178 -24.59 9.09 -12.38
CA PRO A 178 -25.79 9.13 -13.21
C PRO A 178 -25.64 10.11 -14.36
N GLU A 179 -26.53 9.98 -15.38
CA GLU A 179 -26.58 10.93 -16.48
C GLU A 179 -26.91 12.35 -15.94
N GLY A 180 -26.10 13.33 -16.35
CA GLY A 180 -26.23 14.71 -15.88
C GLY A 180 -25.54 15.01 -14.56
N ALA A 181 -24.76 14.07 -14.00
CA ALA A 181 -23.90 14.33 -12.85
C ALA A 181 -22.96 15.52 -13.10
N ARG A 182 -22.68 16.28 -12.03
CA ARG A 182 -21.84 17.48 -12.11
C ARG A 182 -20.40 17.16 -12.50
N TYR A 183 -19.86 16.05 -11.98
CA TYR A 183 -18.51 15.57 -12.27
C TYR A 183 -18.59 14.12 -12.73
N THR A 184 -18.11 13.85 -13.94
CA THR A 184 -17.99 12.48 -14.47
C THR A 184 -16.54 11.99 -14.30
N ARG A 185 -16.30 10.69 -14.51
CA ARG A 185 -14.93 10.17 -14.55
C ARG A 185 -14.04 10.93 -15.52
N GLU A 186 -14.57 11.22 -16.72
CA GLU A 186 -13.85 11.94 -17.76
C GLU A 186 -13.42 13.34 -17.28
N THR A 187 -14.33 14.09 -16.63
CA THR A 187 -14.00 15.42 -16.10
C THR A 187 -13.01 15.37 -14.93
N ILE A 188 -13.08 14.34 -14.09
CA ILE A 188 -12.14 14.15 -12.99
C ILE A 188 -10.76 13.76 -13.53
N ILE A 189 -10.69 12.83 -14.51
CA ILE A 189 -9.42 12.45 -15.18
C ILE A 189 -8.82 13.67 -15.86
N GLU A 190 -9.60 14.46 -16.59
CA GLU A 190 -9.13 15.69 -17.23
C GLU A 190 -8.55 16.70 -16.22
N ALA A 191 -9.20 16.84 -15.05
CA ALA A 191 -8.69 17.69 -13.98
C ALA A 191 -7.33 17.20 -13.42
N ILE A 192 -7.17 15.88 -13.25
CA ILE A 192 -5.90 15.29 -12.82
C ILE A 192 -4.82 15.51 -13.89
N VAL A 193 -5.10 15.11 -15.13
CA VAL A 193 -4.14 15.18 -16.25
C VAL A 193 -3.69 16.62 -16.50
N SER A 194 -4.61 17.59 -16.45
CA SER A 194 -4.31 19.00 -16.67
C SER A 194 -3.43 19.62 -15.57
N ALA A 195 -3.31 18.96 -14.41
CA ALA A 195 -2.46 19.40 -13.31
C ALA A 195 -1.01 18.89 -13.40
N GLN A 196 -0.67 18.11 -14.45
CA GLN A 196 0.69 17.62 -14.62
C GLN A 196 1.67 18.76 -14.93
N GLY A 197 2.73 18.87 -14.14
CA GLY A 197 3.77 19.86 -14.30
C GLY A 197 4.62 19.70 -15.57
N GLU A 198 5.39 20.73 -15.93
CA GLU A 198 6.32 20.67 -17.05
C GLU A 198 7.41 19.62 -16.85
N ASP A 199 7.80 19.36 -15.59
CA ASP A 199 8.74 18.32 -15.17
C ASP A 199 8.17 16.89 -15.29
N GLY A 200 6.87 16.76 -15.61
CA GLY A 200 6.16 15.49 -15.71
C GLY A 200 5.57 14.99 -14.41
N GLY A 201 5.89 15.60 -13.27
CA GLY A 201 5.33 15.23 -11.97
C GLY A 201 3.99 15.90 -11.68
N PHE A 202 3.47 15.62 -10.49
CA PHE A 202 2.30 16.25 -9.92
C PHE A 202 2.65 16.81 -8.54
N SER A 203 1.97 17.90 -8.14
CA SER A 203 2.12 18.48 -6.80
C SER A 203 0.81 19.12 -6.34
N LEU A 204 0.70 19.44 -5.06
CA LEU A 204 -0.45 20.18 -4.52
C LEU A 204 -0.45 21.64 -4.94
N THR A 205 0.73 22.24 -5.08
CA THR A 205 0.91 23.68 -5.35
C THR A 205 1.24 24.00 -6.79
N GLY A 206 1.58 23.01 -7.61
CA GLY A 206 1.97 23.16 -9.01
C GLY A 206 3.43 23.62 -9.25
N ASP A 207 4.25 23.71 -8.19
CA ASP A 207 5.60 24.29 -8.29
C ASP A 207 6.67 23.28 -8.75
N ALA A 208 6.71 22.10 -8.15
CA ALA A 208 7.66 21.04 -8.45
C ALA A 208 7.06 19.67 -8.14
N LEU A 209 7.63 18.63 -8.73
CA LEU A 209 7.25 17.26 -8.44
C LEU A 209 7.23 17.00 -6.93
N ASP A 210 6.09 16.46 -6.46
CA ASP A 210 5.93 15.83 -5.16
C ASP A 210 5.76 14.32 -5.39
N ALA A 211 6.61 13.52 -4.77
CA ALA A 211 6.61 12.07 -5.00
C ALA A 211 5.29 11.42 -4.57
N ASP A 212 4.72 11.87 -3.44
CA ASP A 212 3.46 11.34 -2.90
C ASP A 212 2.30 11.64 -3.84
N ILE A 213 2.17 12.92 -4.23
CA ILE A 213 1.07 13.37 -5.10
C ILE A 213 1.19 12.75 -6.50
N THR A 214 2.41 12.65 -7.03
CA THR A 214 2.65 11.99 -8.31
C THR A 214 2.27 10.50 -8.25
N ALA A 215 2.66 9.82 -7.19
CA ALA A 215 2.32 8.41 -6.98
C ALA A 215 0.81 8.20 -6.80
N MET A 216 0.15 9.04 -6.01
CA MET A 216 -1.32 8.97 -5.83
C MET A 216 -2.07 9.24 -7.13
N ALA A 217 -1.61 10.21 -7.95
CA ALA A 217 -2.19 10.45 -9.27
C ALA A 217 -2.04 9.24 -10.20
N LEU A 218 -0.87 8.59 -10.20
CA LEU A 218 -0.64 7.35 -10.95
C LEU A 218 -1.54 6.20 -10.48
N GLN A 219 -1.77 6.05 -9.17
CA GLN A 219 -2.72 5.05 -8.65
C GLN A 219 -4.13 5.28 -9.18
N ALA A 220 -4.60 6.53 -9.19
CA ALA A 220 -5.91 6.88 -9.70
C ALA A 220 -6.04 6.72 -11.23
N LEU A 221 -4.96 7.01 -11.97
CA LEU A 221 -4.94 6.89 -13.43
C LEU A 221 -4.65 5.46 -13.94
N ALA A 222 -4.20 4.55 -13.09
CA ALA A 222 -3.84 3.19 -13.47
C ALA A 222 -4.94 2.40 -14.19
N PRO A 223 -6.26 2.52 -13.84
CA PRO A 223 -7.35 1.91 -14.60
C PRO A 223 -7.48 2.44 -16.03
N TYR A 224 -6.95 3.61 -16.33
CA TYR A 224 -7.10 4.36 -17.57
C TYR A 224 -5.79 4.45 -18.37
N ALA A 225 -4.82 3.57 -18.07
CA ALA A 225 -3.48 3.63 -18.62
C ALA A 225 -3.44 3.65 -20.17
N ASP A 226 -4.31 2.89 -20.82
CA ASP A 226 -4.39 2.87 -22.29
C ASP A 226 -4.71 4.26 -22.89
N GLY A 227 -5.55 5.03 -22.22
CA GLY A 227 -5.95 6.37 -22.64
C GLY A 227 -5.06 7.50 -22.12
N GLN A 228 -4.20 7.22 -21.14
CA GLN A 228 -3.37 8.22 -20.45
C GLN A 228 -1.87 7.88 -20.48
N ALA A 229 -1.46 7.06 -21.46
CA ALA A 229 -0.09 6.54 -21.55
C ALA A 229 0.99 7.65 -21.50
N GLU A 230 0.83 8.73 -22.27
CA GLU A 230 1.82 9.81 -22.32
C GLU A 230 1.99 10.51 -20.96
N VAL A 231 0.88 10.75 -20.25
CA VAL A 231 0.88 11.38 -18.91
C VAL A 231 1.55 10.46 -17.90
N ILE A 232 1.20 9.18 -17.93
CA ILE A 232 1.75 8.15 -17.04
C ILE A 232 3.25 7.97 -17.30
N ASP A 233 3.68 7.87 -18.56
CA ASP A 233 5.09 7.70 -18.90
C ASP A 233 5.95 8.89 -18.44
N ARG A 234 5.45 10.13 -18.60
CA ARG A 234 6.12 11.32 -18.10
C ARG A 234 6.23 11.32 -16.58
N ALA A 235 5.16 10.94 -15.87
CA ALA A 235 5.16 10.86 -14.41
C ALA A 235 6.11 9.77 -13.89
N LEU A 236 6.15 8.60 -14.54
CA LEU A 236 7.09 7.54 -14.22
C LEU A 236 8.55 7.96 -14.45
N ALA A 237 8.82 8.67 -15.55
CA ALA A 237 10.15 9.21 -15.81
C ALA A 237 10.57 10.25 -14.77
N ALA A 238 9.66 11.11 -14.36
CA ALA A 238 9.88 12.11 -13.32
C ALA A 238 10.15 11.48 -11.95
N LEU A 239 9.35 10.48 -11.54
CA LEU A 239 9.60 9.71 -10.30
C LEU A 239 10.94 8.97 -10.35
N SER A 240 11.25 8.30 -11.47
CA SER A 240 12.54 7.61 -11.61
C SER A 240 13.74 8.56 -11.48
N ALA A 241 13.62 9.79 -11.99
CA ALA A 241 14.64 10.82 -11.86
C ALA A 241 14.75 11.38 -10.44
N ALA A 242 13.64 11.42 -9.68
CA ALA A 242 13.57 11.91 -8.30
C ALA A 242 13.95 10.84 -7.26
N GLN A 243 14.06 9.57 -7.65
CA GLN A 243 14.38 8.46 -6.75
C GLN A 243 15.77 8.62 -6.14
N CYS A 244 15.90 8.43 -4.83
CA CYS A 244 17.14 8.47 -4.07
C CYS A 244 18.10 7.33 -4.47
N ALA A 245 19.37 7.47 -4.12
CA ALA A 245 20.43 6.53 -4.53
C ALA A 245 20.25 5.11 -3.92
N ASP A 246 19.60 5.00 -2.78
CA ASP A 246 19.27 3.74 -2.08
C ASP A 246 17.94 3.13 -2.55
N GLY A 247 17.20 3.82 -3.41
CA GLY A 247 15.94 3.37 -3.98
C GLY A 247 14.71 3.99 -3.36
N GLY A 248 14.84 4.79 -2.30
CA GLY A 248 13.73 5.47 -1.61
C GLY A 248 13.26 6.74 -2.29
N PHE A 249 12.29 7.40 -1.67
CA PHE A 249 11.73 8.67 -2.13
C PHE A 249 11.64 9.67 -0.98
N ALA A 250 11.79 10.94 -1.34
CA ALA A 250 11.78 12.04 -0.39
C ALA A 250 10.63 13.00 -0.67
N SER A 251 10.02 13.50 0.39
CA SER A 251 9.18 14.69 0.36
C SER A 251 9.59 15.65 1.49
N TRP A 252 9.35 16.96 1.30
CA TRP A 252 9.70 18.00 2.27
C TRP A 252 11.18 17.99 2.69
N GLY A 253 12.07 17.48 1.82
CA GLY A 253 13.52 17.47 2.04
C GLY A 253 14.05 16.30 2.87
N ALA A 254 13.23 15.32 3.18
CA ALA A 254 13.64 14.09 3.86
C ALA A 254 13.10 12.85 3.12
N GLU A 255 13.96 11.87 2.94
CA GLU A 255 13.56 10.54 2.52
C GLU A 255 12.74 9.89 3.65
N ASN A 256 11.60 9.29 3.29
CA ASN A 256 10.67 8.78 4.29
C ASN A 256 9.89 7.56 3.77
N ALA A 257 9.31 6.83 4.74
CA ALA A 257 8.56 5.61 4.48
C ALA A 257 7.31 5.87 3.63
N GLU A 258 6.58 6.94 3.91
CA GLU A 258 5.30 7.26 3.29
C GLU A 258 5.46 7.55 1.81
N SER A 259 6.40 8.42 1.44
CA SER A 259 6.69 8.74 0.03
C SER A 259 7.11 7.49 -0.75
N THR A 260 7.94 6.65 -0.12
CA THR A 260 8.39 5.39 -0.72
C THR A 260 7.23 4.39 -0.85
N ALA A 261 6.36 4.28 0.15
CA ALA A 261 5.17 3.43 0.13
C ALA A 261 4.21 3.84 -0.99
N GLN A 262 3.92 5.13 -1.16
CA GLN A 262 3.03 5.63 -2.21
C GLN A 262 3.57 5.28 -3.61
N VAL A 263 4.88 5.40 -3.84
CA VAL A 263 5.47 5.03 -5.14
C VAL A 263 5.42 3.53 -5.36
N VAL A 264 5.70 2.69 -4.35
CA VAL A 264 5.54 1.23 -4.45
C VAL A 264 4.10 0.87 -4.84
N MET A 265 3.10 1.46 -4.18
CA MET A 265 1.68 1.24 -4.51
C MET A 265 1.33 1.66 -5.94
N ALA A 266 1.86 2.79 -6.42
CA ALA A 266 1.63 3.28 -7.77
C ALA A 266 2.21 2.33 -8.83
N LEU A 267 3.43 1.83 -8.61
CA LEU A 267 4.06 0.86 -9.51
C LEU A 267 3.27 -0.44 -9.56
N CYS A 268 2.87 -0.99 -8.41
CA CYS A 268 2.00 -2.16 -8.33
C CYS A 268 0.67 -1.92 -9.06
N ALA A 269 0.05 -0.75 -8.89
CA ALA A 269 -1.20 -0.40 -9.56
C ALA A 269 -1.09 -0.36 -11.08
N LEU A 270 0.07 0.03 -11.61
CA LEU A 270 0.39 0.06 -13.03
C LEU A 270 0.90 -1.29 -13.59
N GLY A 271 1.02 -2.32 -12.75
CA GLY A 271 1.56 -3.62 -13.16
C GLY A 271 3.08 -3.61 -13.37
N ILE A 272 3.79 -2.67 -12.76
CA ILE A 272 5.25 -2.52 -12.82
C ILE A 272 5.85 -3.12 -11.55
N ASP A 273 6.84 -4.02 -11.70
CA ASP A 273 7.51 -4.63 -10.56
C ASP A 273 8.44 -3.62 -9.86
N PRO A 274 8.10 -3.13 -8.63
CA PRO A 274 8.90 -2.12 -7.96
C PRO A 274 10.23 -2.65 -7.40
N ALA A 275 10.43 -3.97 -7.39
CA ALA A 275 11.69 -4.60 -6.98
C ALA A 275 12.64 -4.88 -8.15
N ALA A 276 12.14 -4.94 -9.40
CA ALA A 276 12.90 -5.43 -10.54
C ALA A 276 12.92 -4.49 -11.77
N ASP A 277 12.01 -3.53 -11.89
CA ASP A 277 11.99 -2.59 -13.01
C ASP A 277 13.24 -1.69 -12.98
N GLU A 278 14.01 -1.67 -14.07
CA GLU A 278 15.29 -0.98 -14.17
C GLU A 278 15.19 0.54 -13.89
N ARG A 279 14.03 1.14 -14.13
CA ARG A 279 13.81 2.57 -13.85
C ARG A 279 13.81 2.86 -12.34
N PHE A 280 13.38 1.87 -11.53
CA PHE A 280 13.17 1.99 -10.09
C PHE A 280 14.14 1.16 -9.25
N CYS A 281 15.19 0.63 -9.89
CA CYS A 281 16.35 0.01 -9.25
C CYS A 281 17.55 0.94 -9.37
N LYS A 282 18.09 1.41 -8.26
CA LYS A 282 19.30 2.24 -8.16
C LYS A 282 20.48 1.40 -7.64
N GLU A 283 21.68 1.97 -7.64
CA GLU A 283 22.89 1.26 -7.17
C GLU A 283 22.74 0.76 -5.71
N GLY A 284 22.06 1.52 -4.85
CA GLY A 284 21.85 1.17 -3.43
C GLY A 284 20.65 0.27 -3.17
N GLY A 285 19.71 0.12 -4.12
CA GLY A 285 18.53 -0.72 -3.93
C GLY A 285 17.36 -0.38 -4.85
N SER A 286 16.26 -1.08 -4.65
CA SER A 286 14.97 -0.84 -5.30
C SER A 286 14.03 -0.07 -4.38
N ALA A 287 12.89 0.40 -4.92
CA ALA A 287 11.85 1.02 -4.09
C ALA A 287 11.35 0.09 -2.97
N VAL A 288 11.31 -1.23 -3.21
CA VAL A 288 10.92 -2.20 -2.18
C VAL A 288 11.99 -2.34 -1.10
N THR A 289 13.28 -2.44 -1.46
CA THR A 289 14.35 -2.56 -0.46
C THR A 289 14.46 -1.31 0.39
N ALA A 290 14.27 -0.13 -0.19
CA ALA A 290 14.24 1.13 0.54
C ALA A 290 13.04 1.21 1.50
N LEU A 291 11.82 0.85 1.04
CA LEU A 291 10.63 0.78 1.89
C LEU A 291 10.88 -0.14 3.10
N LEU A 292 11.37 -1.35 2.87
CA LEU A 292 11.65 -2.31 3.93
C LEU A 292 12.78 -1.84 4.88
N GLY A 293 13.63 -0.92 4.44
CA GLY A 293 14.65 -0.27 5.26
C GLY A 293 14.08 0.63 6.36
N PHE A 294 12.82 1.08 6.24
CA PHE A 294 12.12 1.84 7.29
C PHE A 294 11.44 0.94 8.32
N ARG A 295 11.39 -0.39 8.11
CA ARG A 295 10.86 -1.31 9.13
C ARG A 295 11.77 -1.31 10.37
N VAL A 296 11.15 -1.21 11.54
CA VAL A 296 11.82 -1.31 12.84
C VAL A 296 11.72 -2.73 13.40
N GLU A 297 12.39 -2.97 14.54
CA GLU A 297 12.58 -4.32 15.11
C GLU A 297 11.26 -5.06 15.39
N ASP A 298 10.21 -4.33 15.78
CA ASP A 298 8.89 -4.90 16.07
C ASP A 298 8.03 -5.19 14.83
N GLY A 299 8.51 -4.84 13.63
CA GLY A 299 7.82 -5.05 12.37
C GLY A 299 7.00 -3.87 11.86
N SER A 300 6.83 -2.83 12.67
CA SER A 300 6.20 -1.56 12.25
C SER A 300 7.15 -0.70 11.39
N PHE A 301 6.69 0.47 10.94
CA PHE A 301 7.51 1.39 10.16
C PHE A 301 7.78 2.68 10.93
N ALA A 302 8.98 3.24 10.73
CA ALA A 302 9.35 4.57 11.16
C ALA A 302 9.22 5.55 9.99
N HIS A 303 8.89 6.81 10.28
CA HIS A 303 8.80 7.88 9.27
C HIS A 303 10.12 8.06 8.50
N VAL A 304 11.20 8.39 9.22
CA VAL A 304 12.55 8.58 8.64
C VAL A 304 13.61 7.67 9.27
N GLY A 305 13.19 6.75 10.12
CA GLY A 305 14.05 5.87 10.94
C GLY A 305 13.91 6.13 12.43
N GLY A 306 14.40 5.20 13.25
CA GLY A 306 14.35 5.26 14.72
C GLY A 306 13.15 4.53 15.31
N THR A 307 12.10 5.21 15.69
CA THR A 307 10.93 4.63 16.38
C THR A 307 9.74 4.46 15.44
N SER A 308 8.86 3.51 15.76
CA SER A 308 7.57 3.31 15.11
C SER A 308 6.78 4.61 15.00
N ASP A 309 6.16 4.81 13.84
CA ASP A 309 5.23 5.90 13.55
C ASP A 309 3.92 5.31 13.01
N ALA A 310 2.78 5.79 13.52
CA ALA A 310 1.48 5.21 13.17
C ALA A 310 1.07 5.49 11.72
N MET A 311 1.44 6.65 11.16
CA MET A 311 1.15 7.00 9.77
C MET A 311 2.08 6.24 8.80
N ALA A 312 3.38 6.18 9.11
CA ALA A 312 4.33 5.38 8.34
C ALA A 312 3.93 3.90 8.34
N SER A 313 3.47 3.39 9.49
CA SER A 313 3.05 1.99 9.62
C SER A 313 1.77 1.69 8.83
N GLU A 314 0.76 2.59 8.85
CA GLU A 314 -0.45 2.34 8.07
C GLU A 314 -0.20 2.41 6.56
N GLN A 315 0.65 3.33 6.08
CA GLN A 315 1.01 3.40 4.67
C GLN A 315 1.95 2.26 4.26
N GLY A 316 2.84 1.84 5.16
CA GLY A 316 3.65 0.64 5.00
C GLY A 316 2.79 -0.62 4.84
N LEU A 317 1.73 -0.75 5.64
CA LEU A 317 0.75 -1.85 5.53
C LEU A 317 0.04 -1.85 4.17
N GLN A 318 -0.41 -0.69 3.69
CA GLN A 318 -1.00 -0.55 2.36
C GLN A 318 -0.03 -0.98 1.24
N ALA A 319 1.24 -0.58 1.35
CA ALA A 319 2.25 -0.92 0.36
C ALA A 319 2.62 -2.42 0.39
N LEU A 320 2.69 -3.05 1.57
CA LEU A 320 2.89 -4.50 1.69
C LEU A 320 1.75 -5.26 1.03
N GLU A 321 0.49 -4.88 1.28
CA GLU A 321 -0.66 -5.48 0.64
C GLU A 321 -0.70 -5.24 -0.88
N ALA A 322 -0.31 -4.06 -1.35
CA ALA A 322 -0.19 -3.79 -2.78
C ALA A 322 0.85 -4.72 -3.44
N LEU A 323 1.99 -4.96 -2.78
CA LEU A 323 3.02 -5.90 -3.23
C LEU A 323 2.51 -7.33 -3.23
N ARG A 324 1.87 -7.77 -2.14
CA ARG A 324 1.29 -9.11 -2.04
C ARG A 324 0.31 -9.37 -3.17
N ARG A 325 -0.62 -8.45 -3.40
CA ARG A 325 -1.61 -8.52 -4.48
C ARG A 325 -0.97 -8.53 -5.86
N PHE A 326 0.01 -7.68 -6.08
CA PHE A 326 0.75 -7.61 -7.34
C PHE A 326 1.39 -8.96 -7.68
N TYR A 327 2.14 -9.56 -6.77
CA TYR A 327 2.80 -10.84 -7.00
C TYR A 327 1.82 -12.02 -7.05
N ALA A 328 0.67 -11.93 -6.38
CA ALA A 328 -0.40 -12.92 -6.46
C ALA A 328 -1.28 -12.78 -7.74
N GLY A 329 -1.10 -11.70 -8.51
CA GLY A 329 -1.95 -11.41 -9.68
C GLY A 329 -3.40 -11.06 -9.30
N GLU A 330 -3.59 -10.53 -8.09
CA GLU A 330 -4.87 -10.06 -7.57
C GLU A 330 -5.20 -8.65 -8.05
N LYS A 331 -6.41 -8.16 -7.75
CA LYS A 331 -6.82 -6.80 -8.05
C LYS A 331 -5.98 -5.77 -7.29
N ARG A 332 -5.79 -4.59 -7.87
CA ARG A 332 -5.08 -3.47 -7.25
C ARG A 332 -5.66 -3.13 -5.87
N PHE A 333 -4.87 -2.53 -5.01
CA PHE A 333 -5.26 -2.17 -3.65
C PHE A 333 -6.59 -1.39 -3.60
N PHE A 334 -6.76 -0.37 -4.45
CA PHE A 334 -7.98 0.44 -4.52
C PHE A 334 -9.08 -0.12 -5.45
N ASP A 335 -8.88 -1.22 -6.17
CA ASP A 335 -9.98 -1.95 -6.81
C ASP A 335 -10.61 -2.89 -5.79
N MET A 336 -11.62 -2.38 -5.08
CA MET A 336 -12.32 -3.08 -4.01
C MET A 336 -13.57 -3.83 -4.50
N THR A 337 -13.71 -4.01 -5.82
CA THR A 337 -14.84 -4.79 -6.37
C THR A 337 -14.71 -6.30 -6.06
N ASP A 338 -13.59 -6.70 -5.46
CA ASP A 338 -13.36 -8.01 -4.85
C ASP A 338 -13.54 -8.00 -3.32
N ALA A 339 -13.84 -6.85 -2.70
CA ALA A 339 -14.08 -6.78 -1.27
C ALA A 339 -15.36 -7.52 -0.92
N GLY A 340 -15.24 -8.43 0.04
CA GLY A 340 -16.35 -9.16 0.65
C GLY A 340 -16.58 -8.71 2.09
N ALA A 341 -17.34 -9.50 2.85
CA ALA A 341 -17.43 -9.30 4.29
C ALA A 341 -16.04 -9.51 4.90
N PRO A 342 -15.48 -8.52 5.62
CA PRO A 342 -14.13 -8.63 6.16
C PRO A 342 -14.07 -9.67 7.29
N VAL A 343 -12.87 -10.19 7.54
CA VAL A 343 -12.62 -11.20 8.56
C VAL A 343 -12.82 -10.59 9.95
N GLN A 344 -13.80 -11.11 10.70
CA GLN A 344 -14.05 -10.61 12.06
C GLN A 344 -13.03 -11.17 13.04
N TRP A 345 -12.70 -10.39 14.05
CA TRP A 345 -11.86 -10.80 15.17
C TRP A 345 -12.52 -11.94 15.95
N THR A 346 -11.72 -12.97 16.26
CA THR A 346 -12.08 -13.99 17.24
C THR A 346 -10.91 -14.23 18.18
N ALA A 347 -11.17 -14.55 19.44
CA ALA A 347 -10.10 -14.85 20.39
C ALA A 347 -9.23 -16.05 19.94
N ASP A 348 -9.78 -16.94 19.11
CA ASP A 348 -9.04 -18.06 18.51
C ASP A 348 -8.14 -17.61 17.35
N SER A 349 -8.44 -16.49 16.69
CA SER A 349 -7.58 -15.95 15.61
C SER A 349 -6.26 -15.40 16.17
N ALA A 350 -6.28 -14.79 17.36
CA ALA A 350 -5.06 -14.35 18.05
C ALA A 350 -4.12 -15.54 18.39
N ALA A 351 -4.67 -16.65 18.83
CA ALA A 351 -3.91 -17.87 19.14
C ALA A 351 -3.35 -18.57 17.87
N ALA A 352 -4.04 -18.44 16.73
CA ALA A 352 -3.58 -18.98 15.44
C ALA A 352 -2.47 -18.14 14.81
N GLU A 353 -2.52 -16.83 14.96
CA GLU A 353 -1.47 -15.90 14.53
C GLU A 353 -0.18 -16.10 15.35
N GLU A 354 -0.29 -16.32 16.67
CA GLU A 354 0.84 -16.62 17.56
C GLU A 354 1.53 -17.96 17.22
N THR A 355 0.78 -18.95 16.70
CA THR A 355 1.33 -20.26 16.32
C THR A 355 1.90 -20.33 14.90
N ALA A 356 1.60 -19.39 14.03
CA ALA A 356 2.14 -19.27 12.67
C ALA A 356 3.57 -18.69 12.63
N GLY A 357 4.09 -18.22 13.75
CA GLY A 357 5.48 -17.82 13.91
C GLY A 357 6.42 -18.98 13.60
N VAL A 358 7.38 -18.78 12.70
CA VAL A 358 8.39 -19.80 12.33
C VAL A 358 9.13 -20.22 13.59
N PRO A 359 9.23 -21.55 13.90
CA PRO A 359 9.94 -22.01 15.07
C PRO A 359 11.38 -21.48 15.06
N ALA A 360 11.86 -20.95 16.19
CA ALA A 360 13.24 -20.45 16.38
C ALA A 360 14.35 -21.42 15.90
N ALA A 361 14.02 -22.68 15.70
CA ALA A 361 14.90 -23.69 15.12
C ALA A 361 15.35 -23.40 13.67
N VAL A 362 14.57 -22.61 12.88
CA VAL A 362 14.93 -22.27 11.51
C VAL A 362 16.03 -21.18 11.49
N TYR A 363 16.02 -20.26 12.44
CA TYR A 363 17.08 -19.26 12.56
C TYR A 363 18.41 -19.85 13.03
N MET A 364 18.37 -20.91 13.82
CA MET A 364 19.59 -21.62 14.26
C MET A 364 20.22 -22.43 13.11
N ALA A 365 19.44 -22.91 12.15
CA ALA A 365 19.96 -23.64 11.00
C ALA A 365 20.63 -22.71 9.98
N ALA A 366 20.09 -21.50 9.76
CA ALA A 366 20.66 -20.49 8.87
C ALA A 366 21.96 -19.91 9.44
N GLY A 367 22.03 -19.65 10.75
CA GLY A 367 23.25 -19.21 11.43
C GLY A 367 24.40 -20.23 11.37
N ALA A 368 24.09 -21.53 11.49
CA ALA A 368 25.11 -22.60 11.41
C ALA A 368 25.68 -22.75 9.99
N ALA A 369 24.89 -22.52 8.93
CA ALA A 369 25.34 -22.58 7.55
C ALA A 369 26.33 -21.46 7.20
N VAL A 370 26.13 -20.25 7.74
CA VAL A 370 27.05 -19.10 7.53
C VAL A 370 28.36 -19.29 8.24
N VAL A 371 28.38 -19.88 9.44
CA VAL A 371 29.61 -20.17 10.18
C VAL A 371 30.43 -21.25 9.49
N VAL A 372 29.81 -22.27 8.88
CA VAL A 372 30.52 -23.32 8.14
C VAL A 372 31.12 -22.77 6.82
N ALA A 373 30.42 -21.88 6.12
CA ALA A 373 30.91 -21.25 4.90
C ALA A 373 32.11 -20.31 5.19
N ALA A 374 32.04 -19.51 6.26
CA ALA A 374 33.16 -18.66 6.70
C ALA A 374 34.37 -19.47 7.16
N GLY A 375 34.20 -20.62 7.85
CA GLY A 375 35.27 -21.52 8.29
C GLY A 375 36.03 -22.15 7.12
N ILE A 376 35.34 -22.50 6.03
CA ILE A 376 35.97 -23.11 4.84
C ILE A 376 36.81 -22.08 4.08
N VAL A 377 36.44 -20.82 4.04
CA VAL A 377 37.19 -19.73 3.39
C VAL A 377 38.49 -19.43 4.15
N ILE A 378 38.48 -19.45 5.48
CA ILE A 378 39.64 -19.20 6.32
C ILE A 378 40.66 -20.34 6.21
N VAL A 379 40.21 -21.59 6.16
CA VAL A 379 41.12 -22.75 6.02
C VAL A 379 41.77 -22.81 4.62
N ARG A 380 41.12 -22.34 3.56
CA ARG A 380 41.71 -22.27 2.21
C ARG A 380 42.72 -21.13 2.04
N LYS A 381 42.56 -20.00 2.75
CA LYS A 381 43.54 -18.89 2.74
C LYS A 381 44.80 -19.19 3.56
N GLY A 382 44.72 -20.07 4.54
CA GLY A 382 45.87 -20.46 5.38
C GLY A 382 46.84 -21.49 4.76
N ARG A 383 46.50 -22.08 3.59
CA ARG A 383 47.35 -23.08 2.92
C ARG A 383 48.13 -22.57 1.70
N GLY A 384 48.08 -21.27 1.40
CA GLY A 384 48.68 -20.65 0.21
C GLY A 384 49.93 -19.81 0.47
N SER A 385 50.56 -19.86 1.63
CA SER A 385 51.75 -19.05 1.93
C SER A 385 52.87 -19.86 2.60
N HIS A 386 53.20 -21.00 2.02
CA HIS A 386 54.51 -21.65 2.24
C HIS A 386 54.83 -22.48 0.98
N GLU A 387 55.43 -21.82 -0.02
CA GLU A 387 56.48 -22.31 -0.92
C GLU A 387 57.06 -21.09 -1.65
#